data_8143f85f07581831e282a0518aa57c1d
#
_entry.id   8143f85f07581831e282a0518aa57c1d
#
_cell.length_a   1.000
_cell.length_b   1.000
_cell.length_c   1.000
_cell.angle_alpha   90.00
_cell.angle_beta   90.00
_cell.angle_gamma   90.00
#
_symmetry.space_group_name_H-M   'P 1'
#
loop_
_entity.id
_entity.type
_entity.pdbx_description
1 polymer ?
#
loop_
_entity_poly.entity_id
_entity_poly.type
_entity_poly.pdbx_seq_one_letter_code
_entity_poly.pdbx_strand_id
1 'polypeptide(L)'
;MVKTSLPLVLLTRPRAAAERFAAMLWAERPDLEIMISPIMEIVYLKPKVLPQAEVLIFSSVHGVKGYIAAGGAPARAYCVGVATGECAHTAGFDVLQIAPDLERLKPVLGQEERSLLQVRGVHATADLVPEFCQWNRVIVYDPPSVGLSAAAKGALARRRPVVVLPFSAPLCLTLSPRARRRCGLCA
;
A
#
# COMPACT_ATOMS: atom_id res chain seq x y z
N MET A 1 25.24 -24.71 27.69
CA MET A 1 24.71 -23.38 27.47
C MET A 1 24.17 -23.31 26.06
N VAL A 2 22.85 -23.25 25.89
CA VAL A 2 22.23 -23.08 24.56
C VAL A 2 22.49 -21.64 24.14
N LYS A 3 23.35 -21.40 23.15
CA LYS A 3 23.47 -20.10 22.49
C LYS A 3 22.11 -19.77 21.89
N THR A 4 21.31 -18.99 22.57
CA THR A 4 20.04 -18.48 22.05
C THR A 4 20.41 -17.50 20.94
N SER A 5 20.43 -17.98 19.70
CA SER A 5 20.62 -17.09 18.55
C SER A 5 19.43 -16.11 18.51
N LEU A 6 19.72 -14.84 18.32
CA LEU A 6 18.69 -13.83 18.12
C LEU A 6 17.74 -14.26 16.98
N PRO A 7 16.45 -13.93 17.10
CA PRO A 7 15.51 -14.24 16.04
C PRO A 7 15.84 -13.46 14.77
N LEU A 8 15.61 -14.08 13.62
CA LEU A 8 15.61 -13.37 12.35
C LEU A 8 14.31 -12.55 12.20
N VAL A 9 14.44 -11.29 11.89
CA VAL A 9 13.28 -10.43 11.55
C VAL A 9 13.05 -10.49 10.04
N LEU A 10 11.89 -11.00 9.62
CA LEU A 10 11.50 -11.08 8.22
C LEU A 10 10.46 -9.99 7.90
N LEU A 11 10.84 -9.03 7.06
CA LEU A 11 10.00 -7.94 6.61
C LEU A 11 9.39 -8.30 5.25
N THR A 12 8.05 -8.41 5.19
CA THR A 12 7.31 -8.83 3.99
C THR A 12 6.54 -7.71 3.31
N ARG A 13 6.66 -6.49 3.81
CA ARG A 13 6.03 -5.29 3.22
C ARG A 13 6.74 -4.86 1.92
N PRO A 14 6.13 -3.96 1.11
CA PRO A 14 6.76 -3.42 -0.09
C PRO A 14 8.17 -2.87 0.20
N ARG A 15 9.12 -3.11 -0.70
CA ARG A 15 10.56 -2.94 -0.50
C ARG A 15 10.93 -1.59 0.13
N ALA A 16 10.51 -0.47 -0.45
CA ALA A 16 10.85 0.87 0.06
C ALA A 16 10.35 1.12 1.50
N ALA A 17 9.21 0.55 1.88
CA ALA A 17 8.69 0.64 3.24
C ALA A 17 9.43 -0.32 4.19
N ALA A 18 9.88 -1.49 3.68
CA ALA A 18 10.68 -2.43 4.45
C ALA A 18 12.07 -1.87 4.75
N GLU A 19 12.71 -1.23 3.78
CA GLU A 19 14.04 -0.61 3.93
C GLU A 19 14.04 0.53 4.95
N ARG A 20 13.04 1.44 4.89
CA ARG A 20 12.89 2.49 5.92
C ARG A 20 12.69 1.90 7.32
N PHE A 21 11.86 0.88 7.43
CA PHE A 21 11.60 0.25 8.72
C PHE A 21 12.82 -0.54 9.22
N ALA A 22 13.56 -1.22 8.34
CA ALA A 22 14.80 -1.88 8.70
C ALA A 22 15.85 -0.88 9.23
N ALA A 23 15.99 0.28 8.60
CA ALA A 23 16.88 1.33 9.06
C ALA A 23 16.52 1.83 10.47
N MET A 24 15.23 2.02 10.76
CA MET A 24 14.76 2.38 12.09
C MET A 24 15.08 1.29 13.12
N LEU A 25 14.85 0.03 12.79
CA LEU A 25 15.15 -1.09 13.68
C LEU A 25 16.65 -1.21 13.95
N TRP A 26 17.51 -1.03 12.94
CA TRP A 26 18.96 -1.09 13.13
C TRP A 26 19.51 0.07 13.95
N ALA A 27 18.88 1.25 13.89
CA ALA A 27 19.25 2.37 14.75
C ALA A 27 19.08 2.05 16.25
N GLU A 28 18.01 1.32 16.59
CA GLU A 28 17.70 0.92 17.97
C GLU A 28 18.38 -0.42 18.37
N ARG A 29 18.49 -1.34 17.42
CA ARG A 29 18.96 -2.70 17.65
C ARG A 29 19.86 -3.16 16.49
N PRO A 30 21.14 -2.71 16.47
CA PRO A 30 22.09 -3.06 15.40
C PRO A 30 22.49 -4.55 15.39
N ASP A 31 22.19 -5.27 16.47
CA ASP A 31 22.43 -6.69 16.65
C ASP A 31 21.39 -7.59 15.93
N LEU A 32 20.28 -7.03 15.46
CA LEU A 32 19.24 -7.79 14.77
C LEU A 32 19.63 -8.15 13.34
N GLU A 33 19.43 -9.42 13.01
CA GLU A 33 19.46 -9.84 11.61
C GLU A 33 18.11 -9.60 10.96
N ILE A 34 18.07 -8.75 9.93
CA ILE A 34 16.85 -8.37 9.23
C ILE A 34 16.94 -8.89 7.79
N MET A 35 15.90 -9.58 7.36
CA MET A 35 15.74 -10.04 5.98
C MET A 35 14.53 -9.37 5.36
N ILE A 36 14.72 -8.73 4.21
CA ILE A 36 13.65 -8.11 3.44
C ILE A 36 13.26 -9.06 2.31
N SER A 37 12.01 -9.52 2.34
CA SER A 37 11.42 -10.35 1.29
C SER A 37 9.98 -9.91 1.06
N PRO A 38 9.77 -8.86 0.23
CA PRO A 38 8.43 -8.39 -0.08
C PRO A 38 7.58 -9.52 -0.66
N ILE A 39 6.32 -9.60 -0.24
CA ILE A 39 5.34 -10.52 -0.82
C ILE A 39 4.32 -9.77 -1.69
N MET A 40 4.55 -8.48 -1.87
CA MET A 40 3.75 -7.60 -2.71
C MET A 40 4.68 -6.53 -3.32
N GLU A 41 4.60 -6.36 -4.61
CA GLU A 41 5.29 -5.29 -5.34
C GLU A 41 4.26 -4.41 -6.04
N ILE A 42 4.54 -3.12 -6.12
CA ILE A 42 3.64 -2.19 -6.79
C ILE A 42 4.10 -2.02 -8.24
N VAL A 43 3.24 -2.42 -9.15
CA VAL A 43 3.43 -2.20 -10.59
C VAL A 43 2.54 -1.04 -11.02
N TYR A 44 3.13 0.01 -11.57
CA TYR A 44 2.36 1.11 -12.15
C TYR A 44 1.93 0.75 -13.57
N LEU A 45 0.65 0.94 -13.83
CA LEU A 45 0.01 0.61 -15.09
C LEU A 45 -0.15 1.87 -15.95
N LYS A 46 -0.03 1.71 -17.26
CA LYS A 46 -0.36 2.77 -18.23
C LYS A 46 -1.68 2.40 -18.91
N PRO A 47 -2.81 2.99 -18.50
CA PRO A 47 -4.08 2.76 -19.14
C PRO A 47 -4.02 3.27 -20.60
N LYS A 48 -4.75 2.64 -21.50
CA LYS A 48 -4.82 3.07 -22.91
C LYS A 48 -5.40 4.48 -23.06
N VAL A 49 -6.31 4.84 -22.18
CA VAL A 49 -6.94 6.16 -22.11
C VAL A 49 -6.91 6.60 -20.66
N LEU A 50 -6.43 7.81 -20.41
CA LEU A 50 -6.52 8.45 -19.12
C LEU A 50 -7.73 9.42 -19.17
N PRO A 51 -8.86 9.10 -18.50
CA PRO A 51 -10.03 9.96 -18.55
C PRO A 51 -9.72 11.35 -18.00
N GLN A 52 -10.31 12.35 -18.60
CA GLN A 52 -10.26 13.74 -18.12
C GLN A 52 -11.34 13.93 -17.06
N ALA A 53 -11.02 14.63 -16.00
CA ALA A 53 -11.97 15.08 -14.99
C ALA A 53 -11.47 16.36 -14.31
N GLU A 54 -12.37 17.14 -13.76
CA GLU A 54 -12.03 18.39 -13.08
C GLU A 54 -11.45 18.14 -11.69
N VAL A 55 -11.85 17.03 -11.07
CA VAL A 55 -11.42 16.65 -9.71
C VAL A 55 -11.07 15.16 -9.66
N LEU A 56 -9.95 14.88 -9.04
CA LEU A 56 -9.43 13.53 -8.84
C LEU A 56 -9.70 13.05 -7.42
N ILE A 57 -9.83 11.74 -7.24
CA ILE A 57 -9.98 11.15 -5.91
C ILE A 57 -8.87 10.11 -5.74
N PHE A 58 -8.01 10.34 -4.75
CA PHE A 58 -6.92 9.46 -4.39
C PHE A 58 -7.15 8.81 -3.02
N SER A 59 -7.24 7.51 -2.96
CA SER A 59 -7.31 6.74 -1.70
C SER A 59 -5.97 6.09 -1.31
N SER A 60 -4.91 6.35 -2.06
CA SER A 60 -3.59 5.77 -1.84
C SER A 60 -2.48 6.62 -2.45
N VAL A 61 -1.33 6.66 -1.79
CA VAL A 61 -0.07 7.21 -2.34
C VAL A 61 0.28 6.60 -3.69
N HIS A 62 -0.01 5.30 -3.88
CA HIS A 62 0.24 4.63 -5.15
C HIS A 62 -0.72 5.06 -6.26
N GLY A 63 -1.92 5.51 -5.92
CA GLY A 63 -2.83 6.16 -6.86
C GLY A 63 -2.24 7.45 -7.42
N VAL A 64 -1.73 8.32 -6.55
CA VAL A 64 -1.06 9.57 -6.95
C VAL A 64 0.14 9.28 -7.86
N LYS A 65 1.05 8.42 -7.42
CA LYS A 65 2.26 8.07 -8.19
C LYS A 65 1.93 7.39 -9.51
N GLY A 66 0.96 6.48 -9.51
CA GLY A 66 0.52 5.76 -10.70
C GLY A 66 -0.15 6.69 -11.72
N TYR A 67 -0.95 7.66 -11.27
CA TYR A 67 -1.57 8.65 -12.14
C TYR A 67 -0.54 9.51 -12.87
N ILE A 68 0.48 9.99 -12.14
CA ILE A 68 1.60 10.74 -12.72
C ILE A 68 2.39 9.86 -13.68
N ALA A 69 2.72 8.62 -13.30
CA ALA A 69 3.44 7.68 -14.15
C ALA A 69 2.67 7.31 -15.43
N ALA A 70 1.34 7.41 -15.40
CA ALA A 70 0.47 7.25 -16.56
C ALA A 70 0.41 8.50 -17.46
N GLY A 71 1.07 9.61 -17.07
CA GLY A 71 1.06 10.87 -17.81
C GLY A 71 -0.05 11.85 -17.38
N GLY A 72 -0.69 11.60 -16.22
CA GLY A 72 -1.69 12.50 -15.67
C GLY A 72 -1.08 13.81 -15.17
N ALA A 73 -1.73 14.93 -15.47
CA ALA A 73 -1.34 16.26 -15.00
C ALA A 73 -1.94 16.56 -13.62
N PRO A 74 -1.28 17.38 -12.78
CA PRO A 74 -1.85 17.89 -11.55
C PRO A 74 -3.16 18.63 -11.79
N ALA A 75 -4.14 18.37 -10.92
CA ALA A 75 -5.47 18.95 -10.92
C ALA A 75 -5.97 19.07 -9.47
N ARG A 76 -7.20 19.49 -9.28
CA ARG A 76 -7.85 19.46 -7.96
C ARG A 76 -8.03 18.02 -7.50
N ALA A 77 -7.86 17.76 -6.20
CA ALA A 77 -7.95 16.42 -5.68
C ALA A 77 -8.55 16.33 -4.28
N TYR A 78 -9.36 15.30 -4.07
CA TYR A 78 -9.74 14.81 -2.76
C TYR A 78 -8.83 13.62 -2.40
N CYS A 79 -8.35 13.58 -1.16
CA CYS A 79 -7.44 12.55 -0.70
C CYS A 79 -7.98 11.81 0.54
N VAL A 80 -7.74 10.52 0.61
CA VAL A 80 -7.98 9.70 1.80
C VAL A 80 -6.65 9.40 2.47
N GLY A 81 -6.54 9.79 3.74
CA GLY A 81 -5.34 9.65 4.55
C GLY A 81 -4.28 10.74 4.33
N VAL A 82 -3.67 11.16 5.44
CA VAL A 82 -2.69 12.26 5.46
C VAL A 82 -1.52 12.01 4.50
N ALA A 83 -0.94 10.82 4.52
CA ALA A 83 0.18 10.48 3.63
C ALA A 83 -0.17 10.58 2.14
N THR A 84 -1.43 10.30 1.77
CA THR A 84 -1.91 10.46 0.39
C THR A 84 -2.01 11.93 0.02
N GLY A 85 -2.57 12.75 0.93
CA GLY A 85 -2.69 14.19 0.75
C GLY A 85 -1.33 14.87 0.62
N GLU A 86 -0.38 14.55 1.49
CA GLU A 86 0.99 15.06 1.42
C GLU A 86 1.69 14.68 0.11
N CYS A 87 1.51 13.43 -0.33
CA CYS A 87 2.06 12.97 -1.60
C CYS A 87 1.44 13.72 -2.78
N ALA A 88 0.14 13.95 -2.77
CA ALA A 88 -0.56 14.70 -3.82
C ALA A 88 -0.11 16.17 -3.84
N HIS A 89 -0.05 16.82 -2.67
CA HIS A 89 0.43 18.20 -2.56
C HIS A 89 1.88 18.35 -3.07
N THR A 90 2.78 17.45 -2.66
CA THR A 90 4.19 17.43 -3.10
C THR A 90 4.30 17.24 -4.62
N ALA A 91 3.35 16.54 -5.21
CA ALA A 91 3.28 16.30 -6.65
C ALA A 91 2.58 17.44 -7.43
N GLY A 92 2.19 18.52 -6.76
CA GLY A 92 1.62 19.71 -7.38
C GLY A 92 0.10 19.69 -7.54
N PHE A 93 -0.61 18.72 -6.94
CA PHE A 93 -2.08 18.72 -6.95
C PHE A 93 -2.63 19.77 -5.98
N ASP A 94 -3.76 20.41 -6.36
CA ASP A 94 -4.55 21.27 -5.50
C ASP A 94 -5.45 20.39 -4.61
N VAL A 95 -5.00 20.11 -3.38
CA VAL A 95 -5.68 19.23 -2.44
C VAL A 95 -6.81 19.97 -1.74
N LEU A 96 -8.04 19.73 -2.19
CA LEU A 96 -9.25 20.38 -1.66
C LEU A 96 -9.58 19.91 -0.24
N GLN A 97 -9.42 18.61 0.04
CA GLN A 97 -9.66 18.05 1.35
C GLN A 97 -8.93 16.72 1.54
N ILE A 98 -8.51 16.46 2.78
CA ILE A 98 -7.99 15.16 3.23
C ILE A 98 -8.97 14.58 4.24
N ALA A 99 -9.60 13.46 3.89
CA ALA A 99 -10.46 12.71 4.80
C ALA A 99 -9.70 11.53 5.43
N PRO A 100 -10.00 11.13 6.67
CA PRO A 100 -9.35 9.99 7.31
C PRO A 100 -9.69 8.65 6.63
N ASP A 101 -10.88 8.55 6.07
CA ASP A 101 -11.40 7.39 5.36
C ASP A 101 -12.36 7.80 4.24
N LEU A 102 -12.76 6.82 3.43
CA LEU A 102 -13.61 7.04 2.28
C LEU A 102 -15.06 7.37 2.67
N GLU A 103 -15.55 6.80 3.78
CA GLU A 103 -16.92 7.02 4.26
C GLU A 103 -17.14 8.50 4.63
N ARG A 104 -16.12 9.12 5.23
CA ARG A 104 -16.19 10.56 5.56
C ARG A 104 -16.04 11.47 4.35
N LEU A 105 -15.50 10.96 3.26
CA LEU A 105 -15.40 11.72 2.01
C LEU A 105 -16.71 11.66 1.21
N LYS A 106 -17.50 10.60 1.28
CA LYS A 106 -18.73 10.41 0.51
C LYS A 106 -19.72 11.61 0.58
N PRO A 107 -20.03 12.18 1.75
CA PRO A 107 -20.97 13.31 1.81
C PRO A 107 -20.48 14.55 1.03
N VAL A 108 -19.18 14.79 1.02
CA VAL A 108 -18.56 15.90 0.28
C VAL A 108 -18.64 15.64 -1.22
N LEU A 109 -18.32 14.41 -1.63
CA LEU A 109 -18.38 14.00 -3.02
C LEU A 109 -19.82 14.01 -3.57
N GLY A 110 -20.81 13.75 -2.71
CA GLY A 110 -22.22 13.80 -3.08
C GLY A 110 -22.75 15.22 -3.39
N GLN A 111 -22.03 16.25 -2.94
CA GLN A 111 -22.34 17.65 -3.22
C GLN A 111 -21.44 18.23 -4.32
N GLU A 112 -20.53 17.43 -4.86
CA GLU A 112 -19.60 17.87 -5.89
C GLU A 112 -20.27 17.82 -7.26
N GLU A 113 -20.39 18.99 -7.88
CA GLU A 113 -21.03 19.13 -9.20
C GLU A 113 -20.07 18.91 -10.36
N ARG A 114 -18.76 19.00 -10.08
CA ARG A 114 -17.70 18.81 -11.08
C ARG A 114 -17.52 17.34 -11.43
N SER A 115 -16.98 17.08 -12.60
CA SER A 115 -16.65 15.73 -13.02
C SER A 115 -15.58 15.12 -12.12
N LEU A 116 -15.81 13.89 -11.65
CA LEU A 116 -14.95 13.17 -10.72
C LEU A 116 -14.26 11.98 -11.38
N LEU A 117 -12.99 11.78 -11.10
CA LEU A 117 -12.23 10.59 -11.51
C LEU A 117 -11.62 9.91 -10.30
N GLN A 118 -12.10 8.71 -10.00
CA GLN A 118 -11.47 7.86 -8.99
C GLN A 118 -10.20 7.19 -9.56
N VAL A 119 -9.06 7.49 -8.98
CA VAL A 119 -7.77 6.90 -9.31
C VAL A 119 -7.45 5.80 -8.32
N ARG A 120 -7.38 4.55 -8.78
CA ARG A 120 -7.29 3.37 -7.90
C ARG A 120 -6.33 2.30 -8.40
N GLY A 121 -6.06 1.33 -7.55
CA GLY A 121 -5.42 0.06 -7.91
C GLY A 121 -6.44 -1.00 -8.35
N VAL A 122 -5.94 -2.09 -8.90
CA VAL A 122 -6.75 -3.26 -9.29
C VAL A 122 -7.57 -3.79 -8.11
N HIS A 123 -6.97 -3.92 -6.92
CA HIS A 123 -7.58 -4.48 -5.71
C HIS A 123 -8.01 -3.39 -4.72
N ALA A 124 -8.70 -2.35 -5.15
CA ALA A 124 -9.22 -1.38 -4.20
C ALA A 124 -10.41 -1.97 -3.43
N THR A 125 -10.36 -1.87 -2.10
CA THR A 125 -11.33 -2.48 -1.17
C THR A 125 -12.69 -1.79 -1.13
N ALA A 126 -12.82 -0.59 -1.70
CA ALA A 126 -14.09 0.10 -1.79
C ALA A 126 -14.24 0.71 -3.18
N ASP A 127 -15.27 0.28 -3.89
CA ASP A 127 -15.83 1.09 -4.97
C ASP A 127 -16.57 2.25 -4.31
N LEU A 128 -16.14 3.46 -4.64
CA LEU A 128 -17.01 4.61 -4.48
C LEU A 128 -18.12 4.41 -5.50
N VAL A 129 -19.27 4.01 -4.99
CA VAL A 129 -20.36 3.41 -5.71
C VAL A 129 -20.96 4.33 -6.77
N PRO A 130 -21.57 3.76 -7.80
CA PRO A 130 -22.17 4.45 -8.96
C PRO A 130 -23.44 5.25 -8.66
N GLU A 131 -23.66 5.71 -7.45
CA GLU A 131 -24.80 6.55 -7.11
C GLU A 131 -24.69 7.98 -7.70
N PHE A 132 -23.51 8.35 -8.19
CA PHE A 132 -23.24 9.65 -8.78
C PHE A 132 -22.92 9.53 -10.27
N CYS A 133 -23.82 9.96 -11.11
CA CYS A 133 -23.81 9.79 -12.58
C CYS A 133 -22.64 10.46 -13.33
N GLN A 134 -21.69 11.11 -12.66
CA GLN A 134 -20.57 11.83 -13.28
C GLN A 134 -19.20 11.22 -12.95
N TRP A 135 -19.16 9.99 -12.44
CA TRP A 135 -17.94 9.36 -11.97
C TRP A 135 -17.32 8.43 -12.99
N ASN A 136 -16.07 8.70 -13.31
CA ASN A 136 -15.19 7.78 -14.00
C ASN A 136 -14.21 7.16 -13.01
N ARG A 137 -13.64 6.03 -13.38
CA ARG A 137 -12.57 5.37 -12.64
C ARG A 137 -11.42 5.01 -13.56
N VAL A 138 -10.19 5.08 -13.04
CA VAL A 138 -9.01 4.63 -13.76
C VAL A 138 -8.13 3.78 -12.84
N ILE A 139 -7.65 2.67 -13.38
CA ILE A 139 -6.73 1.78 -12.68
C ILE A 139 -5.31 2.14 -13.14
N VAL A 140 -4.46 2.55 -12.20
CA VAL A 140 -3.12 3.04 -12.48
C VAL A 140 -2.02 2.27 -11.76
N TYR A 141 -2.38 1.31 -10.90
CA TYR A 141 -1.41 0.41 -10.28
C TYR A 141 -2.03 -0.94 -9.94
N ASP A 142 -1.18 -1.95 -9.91
CA ASP A 142 -1.50 -3.30 -9.46
C ASP A 142 -0.47 -3.67 -8.37
N PRO A 143 -0.91 -4.15 -7.19
CA PRO A 143 -0.06 -4.75 -6.20
C PRO A 143 -0.05 -6.29 -6.34
N PRO A 144 0.56 -6.89 -7.38
CA PRO A 144 0.58 -8.34 -7.51
C PRO A 144 1.27 -8.97 -6.31
N SER A 145 0.71 -10.09 -5.84
CA SER A 145 1.37 -10.92 -4.84
C SER A 145 2.58 -11.61 -5.46
N VAL A 146 3.74 -11.43 -4.84
CA VAL A 146 4.96 -12.17 -5.19
C VAL A 146 5.27 -13.17 -4.08
N GLY A 147 5.83 -14.31 -4.45
CA GLY A 147 6.24 -15.30 -3.45
C GLY A 147 7.43 -14.84 -2.65
N LEU A 148 7.59 -15.37 -1.43
CA LEU A 148 8.81 -15.17 -0.65
C LEU A 148 10.04 -15.55 -1.46
N SER A 149 11.13 -14.80 -1.30
CA SER A 149 12.43 -15.12 -1.90
C SER A 149 12.92 -16.51 -1.47
N ALA A 150 13.78 -17.12 -2.27
CA ALA A 150 14.38 -18.42 -1.93
C ALA A 150 15.12 -18.38 -0.58
N ALA A 151 15.80 -17.26 -0.29
CA ALA A 151 16.47 -17.03 1.00
C ALA A 151 15.48 -17.00 2.17
N ALA A 152 14.35 -16.31 2.02
CA ALA A 152 13.32 -16.24 3.05
C ALA A 152 12.64 -17.60 3.28
N LYS A 153 12.36 -18.34 2.21
CA LYS A 153 11.84 -19.72 2.30
C LYS A 153 12.84 -20.64 3.04
N GLY A 154 14.14 -20.54 2.71
CA GLY A 154 15.18 -21.28 3.38
C GLY A 154 15.32 -20.91 4.86
N ALA A 155 15.21 -19.62 5.21
CA ALA A 155 15.25 -19.17 6.59
C ALA A 155 14.07 -19.71 7.41
N LEU A 156 12.86 -19.72 6.85
CA LEU A 156 11.67 -20.27 7.49
C LEU A 156 11.71 -21.80 7.68
N ALA A 157 12.46 -22.50 6.83
CA ALA A 157 12.64 -23.96 6.93
C ALA A 157 13.63 -24.36 8.06
N ARG A 158 14.50 -23.46 8.49
CA ARG A 158 15.48 -23.70 9.55
C ARG A 158 14.82 -23.72 10.94
N ARG A 159 15.48 -24.36 11.92
CA ARG A 159 15.01 -24.41 13.33
C ARG A 159 15.29 -23.12 14.12
N ARG A 160 15.59 -22.02 13.46
CA ARG A 160 15.83 -20.71 14.06
C ARG A 160 14.49 -19.99 14.26
N PRO A 161 14.30 -19.24 15.38
CA PRO A 161 13.15 -18.37 15.54
C PRO A 161 13.13 -17.28 14.45
N VAL A 162 11.99 -17.10 13.80
CA VAL A 162 11.77 -16.04 12.80
C VAL A 162 10.56 -15.21 13.21
N VAL A 163 10.78 -13.91 13.37
CA VAL A 163 9.69 -12.95 13.61
C VAL A 163 9.27 -12.39 12.24
N VAL A 164 8.05 -12.68 11.84
CA VAL A 164 7.49 -12.12 10.61
C VAL A 164 6.63 -10.92 10.97
N LEU A 165 6.89 -9.78 10.33
CA LEU A 165 6.12 -8.55 10.54
C LEU A 165 5.25 -8.25 9.31
N PRO A 166 3.99 -8.74 9.30
CA PRO A 166 3.00 -8.38 8.29
C PRO A 166 2.36 -7.04 8.68
N PHE A 167 2.17 -6.14 7.70
CA PHE A 167 1.64 -4.79 7.97
C PHE A 167 0.18 -4.58 7.57
N SER A 168 -0.50 -5.61 7.11
CA SER A 168 -1.95 -5.53 6.83
C SER A 168 -2.61 -6.90 6.96
N ALA A 169 -3.87 -6.92 7.34
CA ALA A 169 -4.66 -8.15 7.47
C ALA A 169 -4.66 -9.02 6.19
N PRO A 170 -4.74 -8.47 4.95
CA PRO A 170 -4.61 -9.26 3.72
C PRO A 170 -3.26 -9.98 3.60
N LEU A 171 -2.18 -9.39 4.12
CA LEU A 171 -0.86 -10.00 4.09
C LEU A 171 -0.76 -11.27 4.96
N CYS A 172 -1.48 -11.30 6.07
CA CYS A 172 -1.54 -12.46 6.96
C CYS A 172 -2.16 -13.68 6.27
N LEU A 173 -3.08 -13.46 5.32
CA LEU A 173 -3.78 -14.52 4.59
C LEU A 173 -2.89 -15.22 3.54
N THR A 174 -1.85 -14.55 3.04
CA THR A 174 -0.92 -15.11 2.05
C THR A 174 0.19 -15.97 2.65
N LEU A 175 0.38 -15.90 3.97
CA LEU A 175 1.32 -16.77 4.67
C LEU A 175 0.74 -18.19 4.81
N SER A 176 1.61 -19.19 4.63
CA SER A 176 1.21 -20.59 4.78
C SER A 176 0.63 -20.88 6.18
N PRO A 177 -0.25 -21.88 6.35
CA PRO A 177 -0.82 -22.25 7.66
C PRO A 177 0.23 -22.49 8.75
N ARG A 178 1.42 -22.99 8.37
CA ARG A 178 2.55 -23.20 9.30
C ARG A 178 3.17 -21.89 9.78
N ALA A 179 3.25 -20.86 8.91
CA ALA A 179 3.73 -19.54 9.27
C ALA A 179 2.73 -18.77 10.14
N ARG A 180 1.42 -18.93 9.91
CA ARG A 180 0.35 -18.33 10.73
C ARG A 180 0.40 -18.77 12.19
N ARG A 181 0.58 -20.10 12.45
CA ARG A 181 0.62 -20.65 13.83
C ARG A 181 1.80 -20.12 14.66
N ARG A 182 2.87 -19.64 14.02
CA ARG A 182 4.04 -19.08 14.71
C ARG A 182 3.99 -17.57 14.89
N CYS A 183 3.07 -16.89 14.23
CA CYS A 183 3.00 -15.43 14.23
C CYS A 183 2.24 -14.85 15.44
N GLY A 184 1.44 -15.65 16.16
CA GLY A 184 0.70 -15.24 17.36
C GLY A 184 -0.30 -14.07 17.17
N LEU A 185 -0.49 -13.59 15.94
CA LEU A 185 -1.26 -12.39 15.58
C LEU A 185 -2.64 -12.70 14.97
N CYS A 186 -2.95 -13.96 14.79
CA CYS A 186 -4.25 -14.42 14.28
C CYS A 186 -4.86 -15.36 15.31
N ALA A 187 -5.38 -14.78 16.39
CA ALA A 187 -6.40 -15.41 17.23
C ALA A 187 -7.74 -14.80 16.86
#